data_8b7ef011df518746a36d4c82af97f718
#
_entry.id   8b7ef011df518746a36d4c82af97f718
#
_cell.length_a   1.000
_cell.length_b   1.000
_cell.length_c   1.000
_cell.angle_alpha   90.00
_cell.angle_beta   90.00
_cell.angle_gamma   90.00
#
_symmetry.space_group_name_H-M   'P 1'
#
loop_
_entity.id
_entity.type
_entity.pdbx_description
1 polymer ?
#
loop_
_entity_poly.entity_id
_entity_poly.type
_entity_poly.pdbx_seq_one_letter_code
_entity_poly.pdbx_strand_id
1 'polypeptide(L)'
;MSSGHSKVLEIFEYLVIVAVAVALAFFIRTFVAEVYEVPTGSMLNTIQLGDRLVGEKLTYRFGGTPQAGDVVTFTSPQNPDTLLVKRVIATAGQTVDLRDGAVYVDGQLMDEPYTEGKPTYSLADRNGAVIQNYPYTVPAGHIF
;
A
#
# COMPACT_ATOMS: atom_id res chain seq x y z
N MET A 1 41.58 -6.77 43.45
CA MET A 1 40.35 -7.57 43.18
C MET A 1 39.22 -6.70 42.59
N SER A 2 39.47 -5.83 41.59
CA SER A 2 38.48 -4.92 41.02
C SER A 2 38.13 -5.15 39.53
N SER A 3 38.75 -6.13 38.87
CA SER A 3 38.54 -6.34 37.42
C SER A 3 37.26 -7.09 37.05
N GLY A 4 36.59 -7.73 37.99
CA GLY A 4 35.36 -8.47 37.72
C GLY A 4 34.10 -7.57 37.62
N HIS A 5 34.06 -6.52 38.47
CA HIS A 5 32.92 -5.60 38.48
C HIS A 5 32.83 -4.73 37.20
N SER A 6 33.95 -4.35 36.62
CA SER A 6 33.96 -3.57 35.37
C SER A 6 33.48 -4.40 34.21
N LYS A 7 33.87 -5.67 34.11
CA LYS A 7 33.42 -6.56 33.00
C LYS A 7 31.93 -6.88 33.08
N VAL A 8 31.39 -7.03 34.27
CA VAL A 8 29.95 -7.26 34.46
C VAL A 8 29.13 -6.03 34.04
N LEU A 9 29.62 -4.84 34.41
CA LEU A 9 28.99 -3.58 33.99
C LEU A 9 29.05 -3.39 32.47
N GLU A 10 30.20 -3.65 31.85
CA GLU A 10 30.35 -3.60 30.41
C GLU A 10 29.40 -4.57 29.69
N ILE A 11 29.31 -5.81 30.16
CA ILE A 11 28.36 -6.80 29.60
C ILE A 11 26.93 -6.31 29.76
N PHE A 12 26.57 -5.76 30.89
CA PHE A 12 25.24 -5.23 31.15
C PHE A 12 24.91 -4.06 30.21
N GLU A 13 25.87 -3.13 29.97
CA GLU A 13 25.71 -2.03 29.02
C GLU A 13 25.47 -2.56 27.58
N TYR A 14 26.24 -3.54 27.13
CA TYR A 14 26.01 -4.18 25.83
C TYR A 14 24.64 -4.85 25.74
N LEU A 15 24.18 -5.54 26.78
CA LEU A 15 22.87 -6.16 26.80
C LEU A 15 21.73 -5.12 26.72
N VAL A 16 21.89 -3.99 27.41
CA VAL A 16 20.94 -2.88 27.34
C VAL A 16 20.88 -2.29 25.93
N ILE A 17 22.04 -2.04 25.32
CA ILE A 17 22.12 -1.52 23.96
C ILE A 17 21.42 -2.46 22.97
N VAL A 18 21.71 -3.76 23.05
CA VAL A 18 21.06 -4.77 22.18
C VAL A 18 19.56 -4.81 22.43
N ALA A 19 19.12 -4.79 23.69
CA ALA A 19 17.68 -4.79 24.01
C ALA A 19 16.97 -3.55 23.46
N VAL A 20 17.58 -2.37 23.57
CA VAL A 20 17.04 -1.13 23.01
C VAL A 20 17.00 -1.19 21.48
N ALA A 21 18.06 -1.69 20.84
CA ALA A 21 18.09 -1.83 19.39
C ALA A 21 17.00 -2.77 18.86
N VAL A 22 16.81 -3.92 19.53
CA VAL A 22 15.74 -4.87 19.20
C VAL A 22 14.36 -4.26 19.42
N ALA A 23 14.15 -3.56 20.52
CA ALA A 23 12.89 -2.89 20.81
C ALA A 23 12.58 -1.81 19.77
N LEU A 24 13.59 -1.02 19.38
CA LEU A 24 13.47 0.01 18.35
C LEU A 24 13.17 -0.60 16.98
N ALA A 25 13.85 -1.66 16.59
CA ALA A 25 13.60 -2.36 15.33
C ALA A 25 12.17 -2.92 15.28
N PHE A 26 11.72 -3.51 16.37
CA PHE A 26 10.35 -4.01 16.50
C PHE A 26 9.32 -2.86 16.41
N PHE A 27 9.60 -1.74 17.08
CA PHE A 27 8.76 -0.55 17.02
C PHE A 27 8.64 -0.01 15.58
N ILE A 28 9.78 0.14 14.90
CA ILE A 28 9.80 0.63 13.51
C ILE A 28 8.98 -0.30 12.61
N ARG A 29 9.23 -1.61 12.67
CA ARG A 29 8.50 -2.59 11.85
C ARG A 29 7.00 -2.59 12.11
N THR A 30 6.60 -2.41 13.36
CA THR A 30 5.19 -2.48 13.75
C THR A 30 4.44 -1.19 13.41
N PHE A 31 5.07 -0.03 13.61
CA PHE A 31 4.37 1.25 13.61
C PHE A 31 4.77 2.20 12.48
N VAL A 32 5.97 2.07 11.95
CA VAL A 32 6.54 3.06 11.01
C VAL A 32 6.54 2.56 9.58
N ALA A 33 7.15 1.41 9.33
CA ALA A 33 7.33 0.89 7.98
C ALA A 33 7.35 -0.64 7.95
N GLU A 34 6.91 -1.20 6.84
CA GLU A 34 6.94 -2.63 6.59
C GLU A 34 7.46 -2.92 5.18
N VAL A 35 8.21 -4.01 5.06
CA VAL A 35 8.74 -4.46 3.78
C VAL A 35 7.81 -5.51 3.21
N TYR A 36 7.37 -5.31 1.98
CA TYR A 36 6.51 -6.21 1.24
C TYR A 36 7.23 -6.73 0.01
N GLU A 37 7.01 -7.98 -0.33
CA GLU A 37 7.41 -8.55 -1.62
C GLU A 37 6.20 -8.57 -2.56
N VAL A 38 6.41 -8.21 -3.82
CA VAL A 38 5.34 -8.08 -4.82
C VAL A 38 5.07 -9.43 -5.49
N PRO A 39 3.95 -10.11 -5.19
CA PRO A 39 3.67 -11.44 -5.71
C PRO A 39 2.98 -11.44 -7.09
N THR A 40 2.48 -10.30 -7.57
CA THR A 40 1.68 -10.22 -8.79
C THR A 40 2.09 -9.08 -9.69
N GLY A 41 1.92 -9.26 -11.01
CA GLY A 41 2.29 -8.27 -12.02
C GLY A 41 1.21 -7.22 -12.32
N SER A 42 0.24 -6.98 -11.45
CA SER A 42 -0.85 -6.03 -11.72
C SER A 42 -0.41 -4.56 -11.73
N MET A 43 0.80 -4.29 -11.28
CA MET A 43 1.44 -2.96 -11.27
C MET A 43 2.66 -2.92 -12.19
N LEU A 44 2.74 -3.87 -13.16
CA LEU A 44 3.85 -3.94 -14.12
C LEU A 44 4.08 -2.59 -14.81
N ASN A 45 5.34 -2.38 -15.10
CA ASN A 45 6.05 -1.21 -15.54
C ASN A 45 6.31 -0.17 -14.42
N THR A 46 5.46 -0.04 -13.42
CA THR A 46 5.75 0.77 -12.23
C THR A 46 6.45 -0.06 -11.15
N ILE A 47 5.96 -1.28 -10.93
CA ILE A 47 6.45 -2.22 -9.91
C ILE A 47 6.55 -3.60 -10.54
N GLN A 48 7.69 -4.25 -10.40
CA GLN A 48 7.95 -5.57 -11.00
C GLN A 48 7.65 -6.70 -10.02
N LEU A 49 7.47 -7.90 -10.58
CA LEU A 49 7.37 -9.12 -9.79
C LEU A 49 8.68 -9.36 -9.02
N GLY A 50 8.56 -9.65 -7.72
CA GLY A 50 9.70 -9.88 -6.84
C GLY A 50 10.35 -8.62 -6.29
N ASP A 51 9.89 -7.43 -6.66
CA ASP A 51 10.34 -6.19 -6.04
C ASP A 51 10.02 -6.19 -4.54
N ARG A 52 10.89 -5.55 -3.78
CA ARG A 52 10.66 -5.29 -2.37
C ARG A 52 10.26 -3.84 -2.18
N LEU A 53 9.06 -3.63 -1.70
CA LEU A 53 8.50 -2.32 -1.41
C LEU A 53 8.61 -2.03 0.09
N VAL A 54 8.92 -0.79 0.41
CA VAL A 54 8.81 -0.28 1.78
C VAL A 54 7.53 0.55 1.86
N GLY A 55 6.53 -0.01 2.53
CA GLY A 55 5.28 0.70 2.83
C GLY A 55 5.42 1.46 4.14
N GLU A 56 5.17 2.75 4.12
CA GLU A 56 5.08 3.56 5.33
C GLU A 56 3.67 3.42 5.94
N LYS A 57 3.57 3.52 7.26
CA LYS A 57 2.32 3.32 8.01
C LYS A 57 1.83 4.57 8.73
N LEU A 58 2.58 5.66 8.66
CA LEU A 58 2.35 6.82 9.50
C LEU A 58 1.30 7.77 8.92
N THR A 59 1.35 8.02 7.61
CA THR A 59 0.48 9.00 6.93
C THR A 59 -0.99 8.74 7.24
N TYR A 60 -1.47 7.52 7.03
CA TYR A 60 -2.89 7.20 7.23
C TYR A 60 -3.26 6.99 8.71
N ARG A 61 -2.27 6.68 9.55
CA ARG A 61 -2.48 6.54 11.00
C ARG A 61 -2.66 7.90 11.68
N PHE A 62 -2.03 8.95 11.15
CA PHE A 62 -2.13 10.32 11.69
C PHE A 62 -3.16 11.20 10.96
N GLY A 63 -4.12 10.58 10.28
CA GLY A 63 -5.26 11.27 9.68
C GLY A 63 -5.06 11.71 8.24
N GLY A 64 -3.98 11.29 7.58
CA GLY A 64 -3.86 11.42 6.13
C GLY A 64 -4.91 10.58 5.41
N THR A 65 -5.35 11.05 4.25
CA THR A 65 -6.27 10.33 3.38
C THR A 65 -5.59 10.01 2.05
N PRO A 66 -5.81 8.83 1.48
CA PRO A 66 -5.29 8.50 0.16
C PRO A 66 -5.76 9.52 -0.89
N GLN A 67 -4.86 9.91 -1.77
CA GLN A 67 -5.13 10.82 -2.88
C GLN A 67 -5.06 10.08 -4.21
N ALA A 68 -5.74 10.58 -5.23
CA ALA A 68 -5.61 10.06 -6.59
C ALA A 68 -4.13 10.08 -7.04
N GLY A 69 -3.64 8.97 -7.56
CA GLY A 69 -2.23 8.75 -7.94
C GLY A 69 -1.38 8.04 -6.90
N ASP A 70 -1.77 8.02 -5.62
CA ASP A 70 -1.05 7.30 -4.58
C ASP A 70 -0.99 5.80 -4.87
N VAL A 71 0.13 5.17 -4.52
CA VAL A 71 0.24 3.72 -4.50
C VAL A 71 0.07 3.24 -3.07
N VAL A 72 -0.97 2.46 -2.85
CA VAL A 72 -1.35 1.97 -1.52
C VAL A 72 -1.23 0.46 -1.43
N THR A 73 -0.90 -0.02 -0.22
CA THR A 73 -0.95 -1.44 0.14
C THR A 73 -2.12 -1.68 1.07
N PHE A 74 -2.89 -2.72 0.81
CA PHE A 74 -4.03 -3.07 1.66
C PHE A 74 -4.32 -4.57 1.60
N THR A 75 -4.99 -5.06 2.61
CA THR A 75 -5.45 -6.45 2.67
C THR A 75 -6.63 -6.64 1.72
N SER A 76 -6.61 -7.68 0.91
CA SER A 76 -7.70 -7.98 -0.01
C SER A 76 -9.01 -8.21 0.75
N PRO A 77 -10.11 -7.52 0.38
CA PRO A 77 -11.42 -7.77 0.99
C PRO A 77 -11.95 -9.19 0.73
N GLN A 78 -11.48 -9.84 -0.33
CA GLN A 78 -11.92 -11.20 -0.72
C GLN A 78 -11.06 -12.28 -0.09
N ASN A 79 -9.80 -11.99 0.23
CA ASN A 79 -8.89 -12.93 0.87
C ASN A 79 -7.98 -12.20 1.87
N PRO A 80 -8.27 -12.27 3.18
CA PRO A 80 -7.53 -11.57 4.23
C PRO A 80 -6.03 -11.93 4.30
N ASP A 81 -5.63 -13.08 3.74
CA ASP A 81 -4.23 -13.50 3.71
C ASP A 81 -3.45 -12.89 2.52
N THR A 82 -4.14 -12.15 1.66
CA THR A 82 -3.53 -11.56 0.46
C THR A 82 -3.38 -10.06 0.61
N LEU A 83 -2.15 -9.59 0.54
CA LEU A 83 -1.83 -8.17 0.42
C LEU A 83 -1.88 -7.75 -1.04
N LEU A 84 -2.54 -6.64 -1.30
CA LEU A 84 -2.61 -6.03 -2.63
C LEU A 84 -1.86 -4.70 -2.64
N VAL A 85 -1.24 -4.42 -3.79
CA VAL A 85 -0.64 -3.12 -4.09
C VAL A 85 -1.38 -2.55 -5.29
N LYS A 86 -1.97 -1.38 -5.15
CA LYS A 86 -2.76 -0.72 -6.20
C LYS A 86 -2.54 0.78 -6.19
N ARG A 87 -2.80 1.39 -7.34
CA ARG A 87 -2.84 2.85 -7.47
C ARG A 87 -4.27 3.35 -7.23
N VAL A 88 -4.39 4.40 -6.43
CA VAL A 88 -5.65 5.10 -6.22
C VAL A 88 -6.00 5.90 -7.49
N ILE A 89 -7.15 5.65 -8.06
CA ILE A 89 -7.67 6.34 -9.25
C ILE A 89 -8.64 7.44 -8.83
N ALA A 90 -9.49 7.15 -7.87
CA ALA A 90 -10.48 8.10 -7.38
C ALA A 90 -10.72 7.93 -5.88
N THR A 91 -11.18 9.00 -5.25
CA THR A 91 -11.49 9.06 -3.82
C THR A 91 -13.00 9.22 -3.59
N ALA A 92 -13.42 9.11 -2.34
CA ALA A 92 -14.82 9.18 -1.94
C ALA A 92 -15.56 10.39 -2.55
N GLY A 93 -16.75 10.11 -3.11
CA GLY A 93 -17.60 11.11 -3.77
C GLY A 93 -17.31 11.35 -5.25
N GLN A 94 -16.15 10.93 -5.75
CA GLN A 94 -15.83 11.03 -7.16
C GLN A 94 -16.51 9.93 -7.96
N THR A 95 -16.79 10.22 -9.23
CA THR A 95 -17.43 9.27 -10.15
C THR A 95 -16.41 8.78 -11.16
N VAL A 96 -16.24 7.46 -11.23
CA VAL A 96 -15.39 6.78 -12.20
C VAL A 96 -16.23 6.24 -13.33
N ASP A 97 -15.81 6.49 -14.55
CA ASP A 97 -16.43 5.95 -15.76
C ASP A 97 -15.37 5.36 -16.69
N LEU A 98 -15.76 4.34 -17.44
CA LEU A 98 -14.90 3.66 -18.40
C LEU A 98 -15.53 3.78 -19.78
N ARG A 99 -14.86 4.49 -20.70
CA ARG A 99 -15.33 4.71 -22.08
C ARG A 99 -14.20 4.46 -23.06
N ASP A 100 -14.45 3.67 -24.06
CA ASP A 100 -13.51 3.41 -25.17
C ASP A 100 -12.08 3.02 -24.72
N GLY A 101 -11.98 2.27 -23.61
CA GLY A 101 -10.71 1.85 -23.06
C GLY A 101 -9.97 2.90 -22.22
N ALA A 102 -10.62 4.02 -21.94
CA ALA A 102 -10.07 5.11 -21.13
C ALA A 102 -10.84 5.31 -19.82
N VAL A 103 -10.16 5.80 -18.81
CA VAL A 103 -10.71 6.11 -17.49
C VAL A 103 -11.07 7.59 -17.40
N TYR A 104 -12.26 7.88 -16.94
CA TYR A 104 -12.76 9.22 -16.64
C TYR A 104 -13.08 9.34 -15.16
N VAL A 105 -12.63 10.41 -14.54
CA VAL A 105 -12.99 10.75 -13.15
C VAL A 105 -13.72 12.10 -13.17
N ASP A 106 -14.93 12.13 -12.62
CA ASP A 106 -15.82 13.29 -12.63
C ASP A 106 -16.02 13.87 -14.05
N GLY A 107 -16.05 12.97 -15.06
CA GLY A 107 -16.20 13.33 -16.46
C GLY A 107 -14.94 13.83 -17.16
N GLN A 108 -13.81 13.92 -16.47
CA GLN A 108 -12.51 14.30 -17.03
C GLN A 108 -11.69 13.07 -17.38
N LEU A 109 -11.11 13.06 -18.59
CA LEU A 109 -10.19 12.01 -19.02
C LEU A 109 -8.95 12.00 -18.12
N MET A 110 -8.63 10.83 -17.57
CA MET A 110 -7.42 10.63 -16.81
C MET A 110 -6.20 10.47 -17.72
N ASP A 111 -5.10 11.13 -17.35
CA ASP A 111 -3.79 10.86 -17.95
C ASP A 111 -3.13 9.71 -17.20
N GLU A 112 -3.00 8.58 -17.87
CA GLU A 112 -2.49 7.35 -17.26
C GLU A 112 -1.22 6.84 -17.97
N PRO A 113 -0.09 7.57 -17.90
CA PRO A 113 1.14 7.19 -18.60
C PRO A 113 1.69 5.85 -18.11
N TYR A 114 1.35 5.43 -16.90
CA TYR A 114 1.75 4.16 -16.30
C TYR A 114 1.07 2.94 -16.95
N THR A 115 0.01 3.11 -17.72
CA THR A 115 -0.63 2.02 -18.47
C THR A 115 0.06 1.73 -19.79
N GLU A 116 0.97 2.60 -20.25
CA GLU A 116 1.64 2.53 -21.55
C GLU A 116 0.66 2.41 -22.73
N GLY A 117 -0.47 3.10 -22.64
CA GLY A 117 -1.53 3.07 -23.65
C GLY A 117 -2.34 1.78 -23.67
N LYS A 118 -2.21 0.90 -22.68
CA LYS A 118 -3.07 -0.28 -22.57
C LYS A 118 -4.47 0.17 -22.14
N PRO A 119 -5.50 -0.28 -22.86
CA PRO A 119 -6.87 0.12 -22.55
C PRO A 119 -7.37 -0.51 -21.25
N THR A 120 -8.19 0.25 -20.53
CA THR A 120 -8.87 -0.20 -19.31
C THR A 120 -10.33 -0.53 -19.64
N TYR A 121 -10.76 -1.73 -19.30
CA TYR A 121 -12.13 -2.21 -19.51
C TYR A 121 -12.80 -2.56 -18.20
N SER A 122 -14.13 -2.46 -18.19
CA SER A 122 -14.96 -2.89 -17.08
C SER A 122 -14.71 -4.37 -16.74
N LEU A 123 -14.67 -4.66 -15.45
CA LEU A 123 -14.65 -6.03 -14.92
C LEU A 123 -16.07 -6.56 -14.66
N ALA A 124 -17.12 -5.83 -15.03
CA ALA A 124 -18.51 -6.18 -14.76
C ALA A 124 -18.89 -7.58 -15.26
N ASP A 125 -18.30 -8.01 -16.38
CA ASP A 125 -18.54 -9.34 -16.95
C ASP A 125 -17.74 -10.48 -16.31
N ARG A 126 -16.88 -10.17 -15.33
CA ARG A 126 -16.12 -11.19 -14.61
C ARG A 126 -16.87 -11.64 -13.37
N ASN A 127 -16.99 -12.96 -13.19
CA ASN A 127 -17.54 -13.55 -11.98
C ASN A 127 -16.83 -13.02 -10.74
N GLY A 128 -17.59 -12.45 -9.79
CA GLY A 128 -17.08 -11.87 -8.56
C GLY A 128 -16.64 -10.39 -8.65
N ALA A 129 -16.92 -9.71 -9.76
CA ALA A 129 -16.74 -8.27 -9.83
C ALA A 129 -17.67 -7.56 -8.84
N VAL A 130 -17.07 -6.72 -7.97
CA VAL A 130 -17.83 -5.95 -6.98
C VAL A 130 -18.57 -4.79 -7.64
N ILE A 131 -17.95 -4.19 -8.67
CA ILE A 131 -18.51 -3.07 -9.42
C ILE A 131 -18.99 -3.61 -10.77
N GLN A 132 -20.30 -3.58 -10.97
CA GLN A 132 -20.94 -4.12 -12.15
C GLN A 132 -21.42 -3.06 -13.14
N ASN A 133 -21.56 -1.82 -12.69
CA ASN A 133 -22.06 -0.73 -13.51
C ASN A 133 -21.15 0.50 -13.45
N TYR A 134 -20.96 1.12 -14.59
CA TYR A 134 -20.33 2.43 -14.74
C TYR A 134 -21.32 3.39 -15.39
N PRO A 135 -21.29 4.70 -15.06
CA PRO A 135 -20.38 5.33 -14.09
C PRO A 135 -20.63 4.87 -12.64
N TYR A 136 -19.53 4.73 -11.87
CA TYR A 136 -19.55 4.29 -10.48
C TYR A 136 -19.11 5.43 -9.56
N THR A 137 -19.95 5.79 -8.60
CA THR A 137 -19.58 6.79 -7.58
C THR A 137 -18.93 6.10 -6.38
N VAL A 138 -17.73 6.54 -6.03
CA VAL A 138 -16.97 5.99 -4.91
C VAL A 138 -17.67 6.33 -3.59
N PRO A 139 -18.07 5.34 -2.77
CA PRO A 139 -18.77 5.59 -1.51
C PRO A 139 -17.89 6.33 -0.49
N ALA A 140 -18.53 6.95 0.49
CA ALA A 140 -17.84 7.58 1.62
C ALA A 140 -16.94 6.56 2.35
N GLY A 141 -15.71 6.96 2.66
CA GLY A 141 -14.73 6.11 3.33
C GLY A 141 -14.06 5.05 2.43
N HIS A 142 -14.30 5.09 1.12
CA HIS A 142 -13.70 4.18 0.14
C HIS A 142 -12.80 4.94 -0.84
N ILE A 143 -11.95 4.19 -1.50
CA ILE A 143 -11.13 4.60 -2.67
C ILE A 143 -11.39 3.61 -3.81
N PHE A 144 -11.13 4.07 -5.04
CA PHE A 144 -11.20 3.24 -6.25
C PHE A 144 -9.80 3.05 -6.81
#